data_c56a56bd9f0d2e0504ea5c9247e6f956
#
_entry.id   c56a56bd9f0d2e0504ea5c9247e6f956
#
_cell.length_a   1.000
_cell.length_b   1.000
_cell.length_c   1.000
_cell.angle_alpha   90.00
_cell.angle_beta   90.00
_cell.angle_gamma   90.00
#
_symmetry.space_group_name_H-M   'P 1'
#
loop_
_entity.id
_entity.type
_entity.pdbx_description
1 polymer ?
#
loop_
_entity_poly.entity_id
_entity_poly.type
_entity_poly.pdbx_seq_one_letter_code
_entity_poly.pdbx_strand_id
1 'polypeptide(L)'
;MKILILGGYGAQGSVICYELAKHKRVSEIVIAGRNLDRAKALKEMLKSEKLSTCRVDLNNVDELQKVVKGCDLVINSASYIYDLRVMKAALSAGANFQGLSLGPCIDAPGAPTEKVLELVLEMDKDFKDIGRVALIATGEDPGITDLVAGYAADKFERVLEVRMKDCSLQKSESLVSTWAPDLLWYDMIQEPYVYEDGVLKRVPPFSGEEIYVFPEPLGPQPCYHHYHEEPPIMARFIKGLRYAEFKMGGPFMPYAKAIYDLGLVKDEKIKVGDVEVKPFDVFCTLLPRPPSMSEIKEMIKKRKLVDDVSCIVTDIRCKDKGKKIDLSYVSIMTLKEANKRIPGTTATSYLVGLGGEAFTEVLVEGSLKSMGVVPPEALLREEKEAVIRKLAEKGIKILEIVKRELA
;
A
#
# COMPACT_ATOMS: atom_id res chain seq x y z
N MET A 1 24.09 -2.80 -1.26
CA MET A 1 23.25 -2.60 -0.06
C MET A 1 22.74 -3.94 0.42
N LYS A 2 22.69 -4.12 1.75
CA LYS A 2 22.00 -5.23 2.42
C LYS A 2 20.58 -4.78 2.83
N ILE A 3 19.57 -5.49 2.38
CA ILE A 3 18.16 -5.13 2.57
C ILE A 3 17.47 -6.23 3.36
N LEU A 4 16.78 -5.86 4.44
CA LEU A 4 15.89 -6.74 5.18
C LEU A 4 14.45 -6.50 4.71
N ILE A 5 13.74 -7.57 4.31
CA ILE A 5 12.33 -7.49 3.90
C ILE A 5 11.50 -8.32 4.87
N LEU A 6 10.86 -7.65 5.80
CA LEU A 6 9.91 -8.24 6.75
C LEU A 6 8.62 -8.57 5.99
N GLY A 7 8.14 -9.80 6.11
CA GLY A 7 7.03 -10.28 5.28
C GLY A 7 7.39 -10.55 3.81
N GLY A 8 8.68 -10.64 3.48
CA GLY A 8 9.19 -10.76 2.10
C GLY A 8 8.70 -11.99 1.31
N TYR A 9 8.07 -12.96 1.96
CA TYR A 9 7.38 -14.09 1.31
C TYR A 9 5.86 -13.90 1.18
N GLY A 10 5.34 -12.73 1.55
CA GLY A 10 3.96 -12.32 1.35
C GLY A 10 3.66 -12.00 -0.11
N ALA A 11 2.42 -11.63 -0.41
CA ALA A 11 2.00 -11.33 -1.77
C ALA A 11 2.84 -10.18 -2.38
N GLN A 12 2.93 -9.04 -1.69
CA GLN A 12 3.69 -7.86 -2.13
C GLN A 12 5.20 -8.04 -1.93
N GLY A 13 5.61 -8.53 -0.75
CA GLY A 13 7.02 -8.74 -0.41
C GLY A 13 7.76 -9.66 -1.37
N SER A 14 7.08 -10.69 -1.91
CA SER A 14 7.67 -11.60 -2.89
C SER A 14 7.96 -10.91 -4.23
N VAL A 15 7.14 -9.95 -4.63
CA VAL A 15 7.36 -9.13 -5.82
C VAL A 15 8.56 -8.20 -5.63
N ILE A 16 8.64 -7.55 -4.45
CA ILE A 16 9.81 -6.71 -4.08
C ILE A 16 11.09 -7.55 -4.09
N CYS A 17 11.07 -8.73 -3.47
CA CYS A 17 12.22 -9.65 -3.47
C CYS A 17 12.64 -10.04 -4.90
N TYR A 18 11.67 -10.34 -5.76
CA TYR A 18 11.91 -10.74 -7.15
C TYR A 18 12.64 -9.65 -7.95
N GLU A 19 12.23 -8.39 -7.83
CA GLU A 19 12.88 -7.29 -8.57
C GLU A 19 14.21 -6.88 -7.94
N LEU A 20 14.28 -6.68 -6.64
CA LEU A 20 15.52 -6.28 -5.97
C LEU A 20 16.65 -7.32 -6.12
N ALA A 21 16.32 -8.61 -6.23
CA ALA A 21 17.32 -9.66 -6.48
C ALA A 21 18.10 -9.45 -7.79
N LYS A 22 17.51 -8.77 -8.77
CA LYS A 22 18.15 -8.44 -10.06
C LYS A 22 19.01 -7.19 -9.98
N HIS A 23 18.80 -6.32 -8.98
CA HIS A 23 19.43 -5.02 -8.92
C HIS A 23 20.93 -5.12 -8.56
N LYS A 24 21.82 -4.51 -9.38
CA LYS A 24 23.29 -4.67 -9.24
C LYS A 24 23.85 -4.10 -7.94
N ARG A 25 23.26 -3.03 -7.39
CA ARG A 25 23.72 -2.39 -6.14
C ARG A 25 23.18 -3.08 -4.87
N VAL A 26 22.29 -4.05 -5.01
CA VAL A 26 21.83 -4.89 -3.90
C VAL A 26 22.77 -6.09 -3.79
N SER A 27 23.44 -6.21 -2.66
CA SER A 27 24.38 -7.30 -2.37
C SER A 27 23.73 -8.47 -1.63
N GLU A 28 22.77 -8.20 -0.75
CA GLU A 28 22.07 -9.21 0.05
C GLU A 28 20.62 -8.77 0.30
N ILE A 29 19.70 -9.73 0.26
CA ILE A 29 18.32 -9.58 0.66
C ILE A 29 18.00 -10.65 1.70
N VAL A 30 17.57 -10.22 2.89
CA VAL A 30 17.11 -11.12 3.94
C VAL A 30 15.59 -11.19 3.91
N ILE A 31 15.04 -12.35 3.50
CA ILE A 31 13.60 -12.61 3.53
C ILE A 31 13.23 -13.04 4.95
N ALA A 32 12.52 -12.21 5.69
CA ALA A 32 12.25 -12.47 7.10
C ALA A 32 10.75 -12.48 7.44
N GLY A 33 10.41 -13.25 8.45
CA GLY A 33 9.06 -13.37 9.01
C GLY A 33 8.85 -14.64 9.82
N ARG A 34 7.63 -14.88 10.29
CA ARG A 34 7.31 -15.99 11.21
C ARG A 34 7.44 -17.37 10.55
N ASN A 35 7.14 -17.49 9.26
CA ASN A 35 7.12 -18.76 8.54
C ASN A 35 8.40 -18.94 7.70
N LEU A 36 9.40 -19.61 8.28
CA LEU A 36 10.69 -19.83 7.63
C LEU A 36 10.59 -20.73 6.38
N ASP A 37 9.64 -21.67 6.35
CA ASP A 37 9.50 -22.58 5.20
C ASP A 37 8.97 -21.86 3.97
N ARG A 38 8.03 -20.92 4.14
CA ARG A 38 7.60 -20.03 3.04
C ARG A 38 8.74 -19.14 2.54
N ALA A 39 9.57 -18.62 3.44
CA ALA A 39 10.74 -17.83 3.07
C ALA A 39 11.76 -18.66 2.26
N LYS A 40 12.05 -19.88 2.68
CA LYS A 40 12.92 -20.82 1.97
C LYS A 40 12.35 -21.20 0.61
N ALA A 41 11.04 -21.51 0.53
CA ALA A 41 10.38 -21.82 -0.73
C ALA A 41 10.48 -20.68 -1.75
N LEU A 42 10.30 -19.41 -1.30
CA LEU A 42 10.51 -18.25 -2.16
C LEU A 42 11.97 -18.13 -2.62
N LYS A 43 12.95 -18.28 -1.72
CA LYS A 43 14.37 -18.26 -2.08
C LYS A 43 14.70 -19.30 -3.15
N GLU A 44 14.24 -20.53 -2.97
CA GLU A 44 14.45 -21.63 -3.94
C GLU A 44 13.79 -21.32 -5.29
N MET A 45 12.60 -20.73 -5.29
CA MET A 45 11.89 -20.34 -6.51
C MET A 45 12.63 -19.23 -7.27
N LEU A 46 13.16 -18.23 -6.57
CA LEU A 46 13.85 -17.08 -7.18
C LEU A 46 15.28 -17.39 -7.62
N LYS A 47 15.91 -18.42 -7.06
CA LYS A 47 17.25 -18.92 -7.44
C LYS A 47 18.34 -17.83 -7.49
N SER A 48 18.33 -16.89 -6.55
CA SER A 48 19.33 -15.83 -6.47
C SER A 48 20.27 -16.06 -5.27
N GLU A 49 21.56 -15.99 -5.51
CA GLU A 49 22.62 -16.06 -4.50
C GLU A 49 22.54 -14.93 -3.45
N LYS A 50 21.89 -13.82 -3.80
CA LYS A 50 21.72 -12.66 -2.90
C LYS A 50 20.68 -12.92 -1.79
N LEU A 51 19.87 -13.97 -1.92
CA LEU A 51 18.76 -14.22 -1.00
C LEU A 51 19.21 -15.07 0.19
N SER A 52 18.94 -14.58 1.39
CA SER A 52 19.01 -15.31 2.63
C SER A 52 17.65 -15.31 3.34
N THR A 53 17.46 -16.17 4.32
CA THR A 53 16.19 -16.29 5.03
C THR A 53 16.40 -16.24 6.52
N CYS A 54 15.50 -15.58 7.25
CA CYS A 54 15.55 -15.50 8.70
C CYS A 54 14.13 -15.64 9.29
N ARG A 55 14.02 -16.37 10.41
CA ARG A 55 12.80 -16.34 11.21
C ARG A 55 12.84 -15.14 12.15
N VAL A 56 11.74 -14.38 12.19
CA VAL A 56 11.54 -13.29 13.14
C VAL A 56 10.06 -13.17 13.48
N ASP A 57 9.77 -12.95 14.76
CA ASP A 57 8.45 -12.54 15.23
C ASP A 57 8.51 -11.04 15.57
N LEU A 58 7.72 -10.22 14.87
CA LEU A 58 7.69 -8.77 15.08
C LEU A 58 7.08 -8.36 16.43
N ASN A 59 6.41 -9.30 17.13
CA ASN A 59 6.01 -9.08 18.53
C ASN A 59 7.21 -9.15 19.50
N ASN A 60 8.31 -9.80 19.10
CA ASN A 60 9.54 -9.89 19.88
C ASN A 60 10.53 -8.79 19.44
N VAL A 61 10.60 -7.73 20.25
CA VAL A 61 11.47 -6.56 19.96
C VAL A 61 12.94 -6.97 19.89
N ASP A 62 13.40 -7.90 20.73
CA ASP A 62 14.79 -8.33 20.75
C ASP A 62 15.16 -9.14 19.49
N GLU A 63 14.25 -9.98 18.99
CA GLU A 63 14.44 -10.67 17.71
C GLU A 63 14.53 -9.64 16.56
N LEU A 64 13.62 -8.65 16.53
CA LEU A 64 13.62 -7.61 15.54
C LEU A 64 14.93 -6.81 15.55
N GLN A 65 15.39 -6.34 16.71
CA GLN A 65 16.64 -5.59 16.84
C GLN A 65 17.86 -6.40 16.36
N LYS A 66 17.88 -7.71 16.58
CA LYS A 66 18.95 -8.58 16.09
C LYS A 66 18.99 -8.66 14.55
N VAL A 67 17.83 -8.83 13.91
CA VAL A 67 17.77 -9.03 12.46
C VAL A 67 17.97 -7.75 11.66
N VAL A 68 17.63 -6.56 12.21
CA VAL A 68 17.86 -5.26 11.54
C VAL A 68 19.32 -4.83 11.58
N LYS A 69 20.10 -5.36 12.50
CA LYS A 69 21.51 -4.96 12.69
C LYS A 69 22.36 -5.23 11.45
N GLY A 70 23.05 -4.19 10.99
CA GLY A 70 23.92 -4.26 9.82
C GLY A 70 23.17 -4.26 8.48
N CYS A 71 21.88 -3.98 8.48
CA CYS A 71 21.13 -3.71 7.25
C CYS A 71 21.26 -2.24 6.87
N ASP A 72 21.28 -1.95 5.56
CA ASP A 72 21.26 -0.58 5.03
C ASP A 72 19.84 -0.05 4.88
N LEU A 73 18.88 -0.96 4.66
CA LEU A 73 17.46 -0.67 4.49
C LEU A 73 16.62 -1.79 5.10
N VAL A 74 15.56 -1.40 5.80
CA VAL A 74 14.53 -2.29 6.32
C VAL A 74 13.20 -1.97 5.66
N ILE A 75 12.64 -2.93 4.92
CA ILE A 75 11.32 -2.81 4.28
C ILE A 75 10.30 -3.59 5.11
N ASN A 76 9.25 -2.93 5.59
CA ASN A 76 8.11 -3.60 6.18
C ASN A 76 7.02 -3.86 5.12
N SER A 77 6.92 -5.09 4.68
CA SER A 77 5.83 -5.62 3.85
C SER A 77 5.02 -6.72 4.58
N ALA A 78 5.13 -6.76 5.91
CA ALA A 78 4.40 -7.74 6.73
C ALA A 78 2.99 -7.21 7.09
N SER A 79 2.93 -6.09 7.80
CA SER A 79 1.69 -5.41 8.20
C SER A 79 2.04 -4.01 8.73
N TYR A 80 1.22 -3.02 8.42
CA TYR A 80 1.37 -1.65 8.92
C TYR A 80 1.27 -1.56 10.45
N ILE A 81 0.60 -2.49 11.09
CA ILE A 81 0.48 -2.50 12.56
C ILE A 81 1.85 -2.54 13.28
N TYR A 82 2.90 -2.96 12.58
CA TYR A 82 4.29 -3.00 13.09
C TYR A 82 5.16 -1.82 12.63
N ASP A 83 4.68 -0.92 11.77
CA ASP A 83 5.51 0.11 11.15
C ASP A 83 6.27 0.97 12.16
N LEU A 84 5.59 1.48 13.19
CA LEU A 84 6.23 2.29 14.22
C LEU A 84 7.37 1.53 14.94
N ARG A 85 7.17 0.25 15.22
CA ARG A 85 8.15 -0.64 15.85
C ARG A 85 9.35 -0.91 14.95
N VAL A 86 9.09 -1.25 13.69
CA VAL A 86 10.15 -1.52 12.71
C VAL A 86 10.94 -0.27 12.40
N MET A 87 10.27 0.88 12.29
CA MET A 87 10.90 2.17 12.05
C MET A 87 11.85 2.57 13.20
N LYS A 88 11.43 2.38 14.47
CA LYS A 88 12.29 2.57 15.65
C LYS A 88 13.51 1.62 15.65
N ALA A 89 13.30 0.36 15.26
CA ALA A 89 14.39 -0.60 15.15
C ALA A 89 15.38 -0.23 14.03
N ALA A 90 14.89 0.20 12.86
CA ALA A 90 15.71 0.67 11.75
C ALA A 90 16.53 1.90 12.14
N LEU A 91 15.90 2.90 12.78
CA LEU A 91 16.57 4.10 13.30
C LEU A 91 17.71 3.73 14.27
N SER A 92 17.44 2.86 15.24
CA SER A 92 18.44 2.40 16.23
C SER A 92 19.60 1.66 15.58
N ALA A 93 19.38 0.99 14.45
CA ALA A 93 20.41 0.28 13.68
C ALA A 93 21.17 1.18 12.68
N GLY A 94 20.79 2.45 12.54
CA GLY A 94 21.34 3.36 11.55
C GLY A 94 20.95 3.02 10.11
N ALA A 95 19.84 2.31 9.91
CA ALA A 95 19.33 1.89 8.61
C ALA A 95 18.24 2.86 8.09
N ASN A 96 18.04 2.88 6.78
CA ASN A 96 16.83 3.45 6.18
C ASN A 96 15.62 2.56 6.49
N PHE A 97 14.44 3.15 6.48
CA PHE A 97 13.16 2.44 6.62
C PHE A 97 12.28 2.65 5.40
N GLN A 98 11.46 1.66 5.10
CA GLN A 98 10.36 1.79 4.14
C GLN A 98 9.16 0.98 4.61
N GLY A 99 7.99 1.64 4.72
CA GLY A 99 6.68 1.03 4.94
C GLY A 99 5.79 1.21 3.71
N LEU A 100 4.99 0.19 3.38
CA LEU A 100 4.09 0.24 2.22
C LEU A 100 2.78 0.98 2.50
N SER A 101 2.43 1.12 3.77
CA SER A 101 1.19 1.72 4.26
C SER A 101 1.47 2.48 5.57
N LEU A 102 0.46 3.03 6.22
CA LEU A 102 0.53 3.64 7.54
C LEU A 102 -0.85 3.54 8.20
N GLY A 103 -0.93 2.95 9.39
CA GLY A 103 -2.23 2.77 10.05
C GLY A 103 -2.12 2.59 11.56
N PRO A 104 -3.23 2.24 12.23
CA PRO A 104 -3.22 1.92 13.66
C PRO A 104 -2.17 0.87 13.98
N CYS A 105 -1.41 1.06 15.06
CA CYS A 105 -0.27 0.23 15.36
C CYS A 105 -0.28 -0.32 16.78
N ILE A 106 0.39 -1.46 16.99
CA ILE A 106 0.44 -2.14 18.28
C ILE A 106 1.21 -1.37 19.35
N ASP A 107 2.10 -0.44 18.95
CA ASP A 107 2.89 0.39 19.87
C ASP A 107 2.16 1.69 20.26
N ALA A 108 0.98 1.93 19.71
CA ALA A 108 0.06 3.00 20.10
C ALA A 108 -1.39 2.45 20.04
N PRO A 109 -1.78 1.53 20.93
CA PRO A 109 -3.08 0.87 20.88
C PRO A 109 -4.23 1.88 20.95
N GLY A 110 -5.19 1.75 20.02
CA GLY A 110 -6.35 2.64 19.92
C GLY A 110 -6.05 4.04 19.35
N ALA A 111 -4.79 4.34 19.01
CA ALA A 111 -4.45 5.58 18.32
C ALA A 111 -4.95 5.52 16.87
N PRO A 112 -5.68 6.54 16.41
CA PRO A 112 -6.10 6.64 15.02
C PRO A 112 -4.90 6.98 14.11
N THR A 113 -5.05 6.79 12.80
CA THR A 113 -3.95 6.96 11.82
C THR A 113 -3.31 8.35 11.88
N GLU A 114 -4.09 9.42 12.04
CA GLU A 114 -3.54 10.78 12.17
C GLU A 114 -2.63 10.93 13.40
N LYS A 115 -2.93 10.21 14.47
CA LYS A 115 -2.05 10.19 15.65
C LYS A 115 -0.80 9.36 15.43
N VAL A 116 -0.92 8.23 14.74
CA VAL A 116 0.25 7.41 14.35
C VAL A 116 1.14 8.20 13.40
N LEU A 117 0.56 8.97 12.46
CA LEU A 117 1.31 9.87 11.59
C LEU A 117 2.13 10.89 12.39
N GLU A 118 1.55 11.50 13.43
CA GLU A 118 2.30 12.40 14.32
C GLU A 118 3.48 11.68 14.98
N LEU A 119 3.26 10.47 15.54
CA LEU A 119 4.31 9.69 16.20
C LEU A 119 5.46 9.32 15.25
N VAL A 120 5.18 8.99 13.99
CA VAL A 120 6.25 8.70 13.02
C VAL A 120 6.97 9.98 12.60
N LEU A 121 6.27 11.11 12.48
CA LEU A 121 6.86 12.41 12.16
C LEU A 121 7.73 12.96 13.29
N GLU A 122 7.49 12.60 14.55
CA GLU A 122 8.38 12.94 15.68
C GLU A 122 9.81 12.39 15.47
N MET A 123 9.98 11.29 14.72
CA MET A 123 11.28 10.71 14.39
C MET A 123 11.99 11.37 13.19
N ASP A 124 11.37 12.37 12.55
CA ASP A 124 11.92 13.04 11.36
C ASP A 124 13.33 13.60 11.61
N LYS A 125 13.50 14.31 12.73
CA LYS A 125 14.80 14.87 13.11
C LYS A 125 15.85 13.78 13.34
N ASP A 126 15.50 12.70 14.01
CA ASP A 126 16.44 11.64 14.36
C ASP A 126 16.96 10.92 13.09
N PHE A 127 16.09 10.66 12.11
CA PHE A 127 16.51 10.13 10.80
C PHE A 127 17.40 11.10 10.03
N LYS A 128 17.09 12.41 10.06
CA LYS A 128 17.94 13.45 9.46
C LYS A 128 19.31 13.53 10.11
N ASP A 129 19.37 13.48 11.43
CA ASP A 129 20.63 13.59 12.19
C ASP A 129 21.60 12.44 11.88
N ILE A 130 21.09 11.26 11.55
CA ILE A 130 21.92 10.11 11.14
C ILE A 130 22.08 9.98 9.61
N GLY A 131 21.58 10.95 8.82
CA GLY A 131 21.64 10.94 7.37
C GLY A 131 20.88 9.76 6.73
N ARG A 132 19.69 9.46 7.25
CA ARG A 132 18.81 8.38 6.76
C ARG A 132 17.43 8.90 6.39
N VAL A 133 16.70 8.08 5.63
CA VAL A 133 15.32 8.35 5.27
C VAL A 133 14.42 7.22 5.77
N ALA A 134 13.24 7.59 6.24
CA ALA A 134 12.12 6.70 6.46
C ALA A 134 11.04 7.05 5.43
N LEU A 135 10.92 6.22 4.40
CA LEU A 135 9.85 6.29 3.41
C LEU A 135 8.60 5.63 4.01
N ILE A 136 7.52 6.38 4.15
CA ILE A 136 6.24 5.88 4.68
C ILE A 136 5.19 5.88 3.57
N ALA A 137 4.19 5.00 3.67
CA ALA A 137 3.05 4.97 2.76
C ALA A 137 3.48 4.85 1.27
N THR A 138 4.30 3.85 0.92
CA THR A 138 4.95 3.72 -0.41
C THR A 138 4.50 2.48 -1.19
N GLY A 139 3.23 2.10 -1.09
CA GLY A 139 2.63 1.02 -1.87
C GLY A 139 2.07 1.47 -3.22
N GLU A 140 0.86 1.06 -3.48
CA GLU A 140 0.02 1.49 -4.60
C GLU A 140 -0.91 2.62 -4.15
N ASP A 141 -1.76 2.31 -3.19
CA ASP A 141 -2.64 3.15 -2.40
C ASP A 141 -2.52 2.73 -0.91
N PRO A 142 -1.86 3.51 -0.11
CA PRO A 142 -1.07 4.72 -0.43
C PRO A 142 0.21 4.41 -1.21
N GLY A 143 0.69 5.40 -1.91
CA GLY A 143 1.98 5.35 -2.59
C GLY A 143 1.94 5.97 -3.98
N ILE A 144 1.45 5.25 -5.00
CA ILE A 144 1.30 5.81 -6.36
C ILE A 144 0.24 6.91 -6.37
N THR A 145 -0.85 6.75 -5.62
CA THR A 145 -1.91 7.76 -5.45
C THR A 145 -1.36 9.07 -4.87
N ASP A 146 -0.55 8.97 -3.84
CA ASP A 146 0.08 10.11 -3.16
C ASP A 146 1.17 10.75 -4.02
N LEU A 147 1.96 9.93 -4.67
CA LEU A 147 3.02 10.37 -5.60
C LEU A 147 2.47 11.28 -6.69
N VAL A 148 1.36 10.89 -7.34
CA VAL A 148 0.78 11.69 -8.42
C VAL A 148 0.04 12.92 -7.91
N ALA A 149 -0.53 12.88 -6.70
CA ALA A 149 -1.09 14.04 -6.04
C ALA A 149 0.00 15.08 -5.70
N GLY A 150 1.13 14.61 -5.15
CA GLY A 150 2.30 15.44 -4.91
C GLY A 150 2.95 15.97 -6.19
N TYR A 151 3.00 15.15 -7.26
CA TYR A 151 3.47 15.59 -8.58
C TYR A 151 2.57 16.69 -9.16
N ALA A 152 1.25 16.57 -9.02
CA ALA A 152 0.32 17.62 -9.41
C ALA A 152 0.52 18.91 -8.58
N ALA A 153 0.81 18.79 -7.27
CA ALA A 153 1.10 19.93 -6.42
C ALA A 153 2.39 20.68 -6.81
N ASP A 154 3.36 19.97 -7.40
CA ASP A 154 4.58 20.60 -7.95
C ASP A 154 4.37 21.20 -9.36
N LYS A 155 3.34 20.74 -10.09
CA LYS A 155 3.09 21.12 -11.47
C LYS A 155 2.14 22.32 -11.60
N PHE A 156 1.16 22.43 -10.70
CA PHE A 156 0.12 23.44 -10.74
C PHE A 156 0.25 24.45 -9.60
N GLU A 157 -0.33 25.63 -9.76
CA GLU A 157 -0.29 26.70 -8.74
C GLU A 157 -0.86 26.23 -7.40
N ARG A 158 -1.91 25.40 -7.42
CA ARG A 158 -2.54 24.85 -6.22
C ARG A 158 -3.40 23.63 -6.53
N VAL A 159 -3.23 22.57 -5.73
CA VAL A 159 -4.17 21.44 -5.65
C VAL A 159 -5.28 21.81 -4.67
N LEU A 160 -6.54 21.70 -5.09
CA LEU A 160 -7.71 22.03 -4.27
C LEU A 160 -8.42 20.79 -3.74
N GLU A 161 -8.57 19.77 -4.57
CA GLU A 161 -9.30 18.54 -4.23
C GLU A 161 -8.56 17.33 -4.78
N VAL A 162 -8.52 16.27 -4.00
CA VAL A 162 -7.99 14.95 -4.39
C VAL A 162 -9.03 13.89 -4.02
N ARG A 163 -9.50 13.14 -5.01
CA ARG A 163 -10.44 12.04 -4.84
C ARG A 163 -9.82 10.78 -5.39
N MET A 164 -9.46 9.89 -4.49
CA MET A 164 -8.80 8.64 -4.84
C MET A 164 -9.80 7.49 -4.87
N LYS A 165 -9.57 6.56 -5.78
CA LYS A 165 -10.37 5.35 -5.92
C LYS A 165 -9.49 4.17 -6.28
N ASP A 166 -9.66 3.08 -5.55
CA ASP A 166 -9.22 1.75 -5.96
C ASP A 166 -10.42 0.94 -6.47
N CYS A 167 -10.20 0.14 -7.49
CA CYS A 167 -11.18 -0.80 -7.98
C CYS A 167 -10.51 -2.08 -8.44
N SER A 168 -10.98 -3.21 -7.92
CA SER A 168 -10.52 -4.50 -8.35
C SER A 168 -11.66 -5.39 -8.83
N LEU A 169 -11.37 -6.22 -9.86
CA LEU A 169 -12.26 -7.24 -10.39
C LEU A 169 -11.50 -8.55 -10.49
N GLN A 170 -12.06 -9.60 -9.92
CA GLN A 170 -11.46 -10.92 -9.95
C GLN A 170 -12.43 -11.96 -10.51
N LYS A 171 -11.95 -12.79 -11.42
CA LYS A 171 -12.68 -13.95 -11.95
C LYS A 171 -11.94 -15.23 -11.58
N SER A 172 -12.46 -15.92 -10.57
CA SER A 172 -11.84 -17.11 -10.00
C SER A 172 -12.89 -18.16 -9.59
N GLU A 173 -12.46 -19.40 -9.42
CA GLU A 173 -13.31 -20.50 -8.94
C GLU A 173 -13.71 -20.31 -7.46
N SER A 174 -12.85 -19.66 -6.69
CA SER A 174 -13.05 -19.36 -5.27
C SER A 174 -12.41 -18.02 -4.93
N LEU A 175 -12.75 -17.45 -3.76
CA LEU A 175 -12.14 -16.22 -3.28
C LEU A 175 -10.60 -16.37 -3.22
N VAL A 176 -9.89 -15.41 -3.80
CA VAL A 176 -8.44 -15.31 -3.74
C VAL A 176 -8.07 -14.01 -3.05
N SER A 177 -7.53 -14.11 -1.84
CA SER A 177 -7.03 -12.93 -1.13
C SER A 177 -5.77 -12.41 -1.82
N THR A 178 -5.77 -11.15 -2.22
CA THR A 178 -4.63 -10.49 -2.88
C THR A 178 -3.60 -9.95 -1.88
N TRP A 179 -4.02 -9.73 -0.64
CA TRP A 179 -3.19 -9.33 0.50
C TRP A 179 -3.80 -9.84 1.82
N ALA A 180 -3.41 -9.30 2.98
CA ALA A 180 -3.86 -9.73 4.30
C ALA A 180 -5.38 -9.53 4.47
N PRO A 181 -6.21 -10.58 4.44
CA PRO A 181 -7.66 -10.44 4.41
C PRO A 181 -8.24 -9.92 5.72
N ASP A 182 -7.60 -10.19 6.84
CA ASP A 182 -7.95 -9.67 8.15
C ASP A 182 -7.77 -8.15 8.24
N LEU A 183 -6.72 -7.60 7.62
CA LEU A 183 -6.53 -6.15 7.54
C LEU A 183 -7.51 -5.50 6.58
N LEU A 184 -7.74 -6.09 5.39
CA LEU A 184 -8.74 -5.58 4.45
C LEU A 184 -10.11 -5.42 5.12
N TRP A 185 -10.55 -6.44 5.86
CA TRP A 185 -11.84 -6.38 6.52
C TRP A 185 -11.83 -5.47 7.77
N TYR A 186 -10.67 -5.36 8.44
CA TYR A 186 -10.53 -4.35 9.50
C TYR A 186 -10.72 -2.94 8.93
N ASP A 187 -10.08 -2.62 7.80
CA ASP A 187 -10.22 -1.31 7.16
C ASP A 187 -11.65 -1.06 6.64
N MET A 188 -12.35 -2.11 6.17
CA MET A 188 -13.76 -2.00 5.73
C MET A 188 -14.74 -1.62 6.84
N ILE A 189 -14.45 -1.94 8.11
CA ILE A 189 -15.34 -1.66 9.24
C ILE A 189 -14.96 -0.40 10.01
N GLN A 190 -13.80 0.21 9.73
CA GLN A 190 -13.41 1.47 10.37
C GLN A 190 -14.15 2.66 9.73
N GLU A 191 -14.28 3.74 10.50
CA GLU A 191 -14.83 5.00 9.99
C GLU A 191 -13.81 5.67 9.05
N PRO A 192 -14.11 5.80 7.72
CA PRO A 192 -13.23 6.44 6.75
C PRO A 192 -12.94 7.90 7.04
N TYR A 193 -11.80 8.37 6.57
CA TYR A 193 -11.44 9.78 6.62
C TYR A 193 -11.94 10.54 5.40
N VAL A 194 -12.48 11.74 5.65
CA VAL A 194 -12.71 12.77 4.65
C VAL A 194 -12.11 14.06 5.17
N TYR A 195 -11.19 14.65 4.42
CA TYR A 195 -10.68 15.98 4.70
C TYR A 195 -11.49 17.04 3.95
N GLU A 196 -12.04 18.01 4.66
CA GLU A 196 -12.84 19.07 4.08
C GLU A 196 -12.62 20.40 4.78
N ASP A 197 -12.18 21.41 4.02
CA ASP A 197 -11.95 22.80 4.43
C ASP A 197 -11.16 22.94 5.74
N GLY A 198 -10.06 22.18 5.88
CA GLY A 198 -9.18 22.26 7.06
C GLY A 198 -9.54 21.29 8.17
N VAL A 199 -10.62 20.52 8.03
CA VAL A 199 -11.11 19.57 9.05
C VAL A 199 -11.01 18.15 8.54
N LEU A 200 -10.31 17.30 9.28
CA LEU A 200 -10.33 15.87 9.07
C LEU A 200 -11.55 15.28 9.78
N LYS A 201 -12.48 14.73 9.02
CA LYS A 201 -13.74 14.15 9.51
C LYS A 201 -13.70 12.64 9.40
N ARG A 202 -14.43 11.97 10.27
CA ARG A 202 -14.78 10.57 10.14
C ARG A 202 -16.20 10.42 9.64
N VAL A 203 -16.39 9.54 8.68
CA VAL A 203 -17.71 9.26 8.09
C VAL A 203 -18.08 7.79 8.31
N PRO A 204 -19.38 7.40 8.26
CA PRO A 204 -19.73 6.00 8.44
C PRO A 204 -19.10 5.09 7.39
N PRO A 205 -18.71 3.84 7.77
CA PRO A 205 -18.28 2.83 6.80
C PRO A 205 -19.31 2.64 5.69
N PHE A 206 -18.86 2.39 4.47
CA PHE A 206 -19.70 2.26 3.26
C PHE A 206 -20.60 3.46 2.95
N SER A 207 -20.32 4.64 3.50
CA SER A 207 -21.00 5.89 3.11
C SER A 207 -20.46 6.42 1.77
N GLY A 208 -21.03 7.54 1.28
CA GLY A 208 -20.56 8.21 0.06
C GLY A 208 -20.71 7.38 -1.20
N GLU A 209 -21.74 6.53 -1.27
CA GLU A 209 -22.02 5.68 -2.44
C GLU A 209 -22.10 6.47 -3.73
N GLU A 210 -21.37 6.02 -4.75
CA GLU A 210 -21.44 6.52 -6.10
C GLU A 210 -21.19 5.40 -7.13
N ILE A 211 -21.66 5.59 -8.37
CA ILE A 211 -21.25 4.78 -9.50
C ILE A 211 -20.15 5.54 -10.23
N TYR A 212 -18.93 5.03 -10.17
CA TYR A 212 -17.79 5.61 -10.89
C TYR A 212 -17.48 4.81 -12.16
N VAL A 213 -17.16 5.52 -13.25
CA VAL A 213 -16.83 4.88 -14.53
C VAL A 213 -15.30 4.74 -14.63
N PHE A 214 -14.82 3.57 -14.26
CA PHE A 214 -13.41 3.21 -14.42
C PHE A 214 -13.09 2.91 -15.89
N PRO A 215 -11.79 2.93 -16.28
CA PRO A 215 -11.38 2.45 -17.60
C PRO A 215 -11.78 1.00 -17.84
N GLU A 216 -11.95 0.65 -19.13
CA GLU A 216 -12.11 -0.76 -19.51
C GLU A 216 -10.91 -1.62 -19.04
N PRO A 217 -11.13 -2.85 -18.56
CA PRO A 217 -12.38 -3.63 -18.65
C PRO A 217 -13.30 -3.50 -17.42
N LEU A 218 -13.08 -2.54 -16.51
CA LEU A 218 -13.85 -2.38 -15.27
C LEU A 218 -15.21 -1.72 -15.51
N GLY A 219 -15.25 -0.62 -16.29
CA GLY A 219 -16.47 0.12 -16.56
C GLY A 219 -17.12 0.74 -15.32
N PRO A 220 -18.46 0.91 -15.32
CA PRO A 220 -19.18 1.48 -14.18
C PRO A 220 -19.15 0.53 -12.98
N GLN A 221 -18.68 1.02 -11.82
CA GLN A 221 -18.62 0.23 -10.58
C GLN A 221 -19.17 1.02 -9.40
N PRO A 222 -19.83 0.37 -8.43
CA PRO A 222 -20.20 0.99 -7.17
C PRO A 222 -18.94 1.24 -6.34
N CYS A 223 -18.83 2.45 -5.77
CA CYS A 223 -17.76 2.88 -4.89
C CYS A 223 -18.32 3.41 -3.58
N TYR A 224 -17.61 3.16 -2.49
CA TYR A 224 -17.97 3.61 -1.14
C TYR A 224 -16.73 4.17 -0.44
N HIS A 225 -16.92 5.12 0.48
CA HIS A 225 -15.83 5.54 1.37
C HIS A 225 -15.22 4.32 2.05
N HIS A 226 -13.91 4.27 2.05
CA HIS A 226 -13.11 3.23 2.65
C HIS A 226 -12.05 3.84 3.57
N TYR A 227 -11.77 3.17 4.70
CA TYR A 227 -10.74 3.65 5.61
C TYR A 227 -9.37 3.51 4.96
N HIS A 228 -8.69 4.64 4.83
CA HIS A 228 -7.37 4.72 4.22
C HIS A 228 -6.62 5.94 4.75
N GLU A 229 -5.29 5.91 4.70
CA GLU A 229 -4.42 6.89 5.31
C GLU A 229 -4.10 8.11 4.44
N GLU A 230 -4.41 8.12 3.14
CA GLU A 230 -4.07 9.22 2.26
C GLU A 230 -4.73 10.55 2.66
N PRO A 231 -6.03 10.60 3.03
CA PRO A 231 -6.63 11.89 3.40
C PRO A 231 -5.92 12.59 4.57
N PRO A 232 -5.56 11.93 5.69
CA PRO A 232 -4.78 12.59 6.76
C PRO A 232 -3.35 12.94 6.35
N ILE A 233 -2.67 12.12 5.53
CA ILE A 233 -1.31 12.40 5.08
C ILE A 233 -1.33 13.59 4.10
N MET A 234 -2.19 13.58 3.10
CA MET A 234 -2.32 14.67 2.12
C MET A 234 -2.72 16.00 2.76
N ALA A 235 -3.61 15.96 3.78
CA ALA A 235 -3.97 17.15 4.54
C ALA A 235 -2.76 17.81 5.22
N ARG A 236 -1.75 17.02 5.58
CA ARG A 236 -0.51 17.50 6.22
C ARG A 236 0.50 18.04 5.22
N PHE A 237 0.62 17.43 4.03
CA PHE A 237 1.73 17.70 3.12
C PHE A 237 1.33 18.48 1.86
N ILE A 238 0.08 18.43 1.40
CA ILE A 238 -0.37 19.20 0.22
C ILE A 238 -0.92 20.55 0.65
N LYS A 239 -0.12 21.59 0.48
CA LYS A 239 -0.50 22.96 0.83
C LYS A 239 -1.70 23.45 0.03
N GLY A 240 -2.71 23.94 0.75
CA GLY A 240 -3.89 24.53 0.13
C GLY A 240 -4.95 23.56 -0.32
N LEU A 241 -4.78 22.28 0.00
CA LEU A 241 -5.81 21.26 -0.14
C LEU A 241 -7.07 21.67 0.63
N ARG A 242 -8.22 21.46 0.03
CA ARG A 242 -9.54 21.74 0.63
C ARG A 242 -10.39 20.49 0.78
N TYR A 243 -10.13 19.47 -0.03
CA TYR A 243 -10.88 18.22 0.02
C TYR A 243 -9.98 17.04 -0.32
N ALA A 244 -10.08 15.96 0.47
CA ALA A 244 -9.52 14.66 0.13
C ALA A 244 -10.42 13.53 0.64
N GLU A 245 -10.60 12.50 -0.17
CA GLU A 245 -11.32 11.28 0.17
C GLU A 245 -10.68 10.07 -0.51
N PHE A 246 -10.89 8.89 0.08
CA PHE A 246 -10.59 7.61 -0.53
C PHE A 246 -11.85 6.75 -0.63
N LYS A 247 -12.06 6.09 -1.76
CA LYS A 247 -13.16 5.15 -1.97
C LYS A 247 -12.65 3.85 -2.57
N MET A 248 -13.18 2.74 -2.09
CA MET A 248 -13.00 1.44 -2.71
C MET A 248 -14.20 1.11 -3.60
N GLY A 249 -13.93 0.61 -4.79
CA GLY A 249 -14.91 0.23 -5.78
C GLY A 249 -14.81 -1.22 -6.23
N GLY A 250 -15.82 -1.66 -6.97
CA GLY A 250 -15.82 -2.96 -7.63
C GLY A 250 -17.07 -3.79 -7.35
N PRO A 251 -17.25 -4.89 -8.10
CA PRO A 251 -18.45 -5.72 -8.01
C PRO A 251 -18.60 -6.45 -6.67
N PHE A 252 -17.53 -6.54 -5.88
CA PHE A 252 -17.56 -7.14 -4.54
C PHE A 252 -18.14 -6.19 -3.48
N MET A 253 -18.08 -4.87 -3.67
CA MET A 253 -18.45 -3.89 -2.64
C MET A 253 -19.89 -3.99 -2.14
N PRO A 254 -20.92 -4.23 -2.98
CA PRO A 254 -22.27 -4.46 -2.47
C PRO A 254 -22.40 -5.69 -1.55
N TYR A 255 -21.62 -6.76 -1.82
CA TYR A 255 -21.59 -7.95 -0.95
C TYR A 255 -20.87 -7.65 0.36
N ALA A 256 -19.77 -6.93 0.32
CA ALA A 256 -19.05 -6.49 1.52
C ALA A 256 -19.96 -5.62 2.41
N LYS A 257 -20.70 -4.69 1.82
CA LYS A 257 -21.69 -3.89 2.53
C LYS A 257 -22.78 -4.74 3.16
N ALA A 258 -23.33 -5.73 2.46
CA ALA A 258 -24.34 -6.64 3.01
C ALA A 258 -23.80 -7.45 4.20
N ILE A 259 -22.56 -7.93 4.14
CA ILE A 259 -21.87 -8.63 5.24
C ILE A 259 -21.73 -7.70 6.47
N TYR A 260 -21.35 -6.43 6.23
CA TYR A 260 -21.27 -5.41 7.26
C TYR A 260 -22.64 -5.09 7.88
N ASP A 261 -23.66 -4.84 7.06
CA ASP A 261 -25.02 -4.51 7.51
C ASP A 261 -25.66 -5.66 8.32
N LEU A 262 -25.35 -6.92 7.99
CA LEU A 262 -25.78 -8.10 8.76
C LEU A 262 -25.03 -8.26 10.09
N GLY A 263 -23.98 -7.47 10.33
CA GLY A 263 -23.18 -7.52 11.54
C GLY A 263 -22.21 -8.72 11.62
N LEU A 264 -21.93 -9.40 10.48
CA LEU A 264 -21.03 -10.56 10.42
C LEU A 264 -19.57 -10.21 10.67
N VAL A 265 -19.21 -8.93 10.58
CA VAL A 265 -17.86 -8.39 10.83
C VAL A 265 -17.81 -7.41 12.01
N LYS A 266 -18.75 -7.49 12.95
CA LYS A 266 -18.70 -6.70 14.19
C LYS A 266 -17.50 -7.10 15.04
N ASP A 267 -16.74 -6.11 15.51
CA ASP A 267 -15.61 -6.31 16.42
C ASP A 267 -16.03 -6.45 17.90
N GLU A 268 -17.31 -6.16 18.19
CA GLU A 268 -17.89 -6.33 19.53
C GLU A 268 -18.28 -7.79 19.78
N LYS A 269 -18.06 -8.27 21.02
CA LYS A 269 -18.50 -9.62 21.41
C LYS A 269 -20.02 -9.74 21.42
N ILE A 270 -20.51 -10.84 20.88
CA ILE A 270 -21.91 -11.25 20.95
C ILE A 270 -22.04 -12.60 21.66
N LYS A 271 -23.18 -12.83 22.34
CA LYS A 271 -23.46 -14.11 22.99
C LYS A 271 -24.16 -15.06 22.01
N VAL A 272 -23.57 -16.24 21.81
CA VAL A 272 -24.15 -17.32 21.01
C VAL A 272 -24.29 -18.56 21.92
N GLY A 273 -25.51 -18.85 22.36
CA GLY A 273 -25.72 -19.84 23.43
C GLY A 273 -25.04 -19.38 24.70
N ASP A 274 -24.11 -20.20 25.21
CA ASP A 274 -23.35 -19.92 26.45
C ASP A 274 -21.94 -19.38 26.17
N VAL A 275 -21.57 -19.12 24.91
CA VAL A 275 -20.23 -18.66 24.49
C VAL A 275 -20.29 -17.22 24.00
N GLU A 276 -19.31 -16.41 24.41
CA GLU A 276 -19.07 -15.09 23.80
C GLU A 276 -18.09 -15.23 22.65
N VAL A 277 -18.46 -14.69 21.47
CA VAL A 277 -17.63 -14.66 20.27
C VAL A 277 -17.60 -13.28 19.67
N LYS A 278 -16.50 -12.91 19.02
CA LYS A 278 -16.42 -11.76 18.11
C LYS A 278 -16.75 -12.24 16.70
N PRO A 279 -17.83 -11.74 16.06
CA PRO A 279 -18.13 -12.11 14.68
C PRO A 279 -16.95 -11.89 13.73
N PHE A 280 -16.22 -10.79 13.89
CA PHE A 280 -15.03 -10.47 13.12
C PHE A 280 -13.95 -11.58 13.16
N ASP A 281 -13.63 -12.11 14.36
CA ASP A 281 -12.61 -13.15 14.51
C ASP A 281 -13.05 -14.47 13.83
N VAL A 282 -14.34 -14.80 13.95
CA VAL A 282 -14.92 -15.99 13.27
C VAL A 282 -14.84 -15.80 11.77
N PHE A 283 -15.26 -14.64 11.27
CA PHE A 283 -15.27 -14.32 9.85
C PHE A 283 -13.85 -14.39 9.27
N CYS A 284 -12.87 -13.72 9.90
CA CYS A 284 -11.49 -13.72 9.43
C CYS A 284 -10.85 -15.12 9.43
N THR A 285 -11.26 -16.00 10.36
CA THR A 285 -10.78 -17.40 10.39
C THR A 285 -11.23 -18.19 9.15
N LEU A 286 -12.34 -17.82 8.52
CA LEU A 286 -12.88 -18.48 7.33
C LEU A 286 -12.25 -17.95 6.02
N LEU A 287 -11.57 -16.80 6.07
CA LEU A 287 -10.98 -16.21 4.87
C LEU A 287 -9.72 -16.97 4.43
N PRO A 288 -9.53 -17.19 3.12
CA PRO A 288 -8.33 -17.82 2.62
C PRO A 288 -7.12 -16.86 2.79
N ARG A 289 -5.99 -17.41 3.21
CA ARG A 289 -4.74 -16.65 3.18
C ARG A 289 -4.33 -16.27 1.76
N PRO A 290 -3.54 -15.22 1.57
CA PRO A 290 -2.95 -14.92 0.27
C PRO A 290 -2.11 -16.09 -0.24
N PRO A 291 -2.35 -16.55 -1.49
CA PRO A 291 -1.55 -17.60 -2.08
C PRO A 291 -0.13 -17.11 -2.40
N SER A 292 0.82 -18.01 -2.38
CA SER A 292 2.19 -17.77 -2.83
C SER A 292 2.27 -17.62 -4.35
N MET A 293 3.36 -17.08 -4.87
CA MET A 293 3.59 -16.98 -6.32
C MET A 293 3.48 -18.34 -7.04
N SER A 294 3.95 -19.43 -6.42
CA SER A 294 3.81 -20.78 -7.00
C SER A 294 2.37 -21.24 -7.03
N GLU A 295 1.58 -20.96 -5.99
CA GLU A 295 0.15 -21.30 -5.96
C GLU A 295 -0.63 -20.50 -6.99
N ILE A 296 -0.36 -19.19 -7.15
CA ILE A 296 -0.98 -18.37 -8.21
C ILE A 296 -0.66 -18.94 -9.60
N LYS A 297 0.59 -19.35 -9.88
CA LYS A 297 0.95 -19.99 -11.16
C LYS A 297 0.10 -21.25 -11.43
N GLU A 298 -0.06 -22.10 -10.41
CA GLU A 298 -0.88 -23.30 -10.54
C GLU A 298 -2.37 -22.98 -10.71
N MET A 299 -2.88 -21.95 -10.01
CA MET A 299 -4.27 -21.53 -10.17
C MET A 299 -4.54 -21.02 -11.59
N ILE A 300 -3.65 -20.20 -12.15
CA ILE A 300 -3.75 -19.72 -13.54
C ILE A 300 -3.70 -20.90 -14.52
N LYS A 301 -2.71 -21.81 -14.36
CA LYS A 301 -2.55 -22.99 -15.22
C LYS A 301 -3.78 -23.88 -15.20
N LYS A 302 -4.40 -24.07 -14.04
CA LYS A 302 -5.62 -24.87 -13.84
C LYS A 302 -6.92 -24.10 -14.14
N ARG A 303 -6.83 -22.85 -14.60
CA ARG A 303 -7.98 -21.97 -14.85
C ARG A 303 -8.87 -21.73 -13.61
N LYS A 304 -8.30 -21.84 -12.41
CA LYS A 304 -8.95 -21.52 -11.12
C LYS A 304 -8.92 -20.03 -10.84
N LEU A 305 -7.91 -19.31 -11.32
CA LEU A 305 -7.86 -17.86 -11.43
C LEU A 305 -7.77 -17.54 -12.93
N VAL A 306 -8.84 -16.94 -13.45
CA VAL A 306 -8.99 -16.72 -14.91
C VAL A 306 -8.64 -15.30 -15.28
N ASP A 307 -9.04 -14.33 -14.44
CA ASP A 307 -8.74 -12.91 -14.61
C ASP A 307 -8.65 -12.20 -13.26
N ASP A 308 -7.89 -11.10 -13.23
CA ASP A 308 -7.72 -10.24 -12.09
C ASP A 308 -7.28 -8.88 -12.61
N VAL A 309 -7.98 -7.83 -12.21
CA VAL A 309 -7.72 -6.45 -12.65
C VAL A 309 -7.69 -5.58 -11.41
N SER A 310 -6.69 -4.73 -11.30
CA SER A 310 -6.60 -3.66 -10.29
C SER A 310 -6.40 -2.33 -10.97
N CYS A 311 -7.10 -1.30 -10.51
CA CYS A 311 -7.07 0.03 -11.09
C CYS A 311 -7.17 1.08 -9.98
N ILE A 312 -6.19 1.98 -9.94
CA ILE A 312 -6.24 3.17 -9.10
C ILE A 312 -6.50 4.41 -9.96
N VAL A 313 -7.30 5.30 -9.41
CA VAL A 313 -7.61 6.60 -10.00
C VAL A 313 -7.42 7.67 -8.95
N THR A 314 -6.69 8.72 -9.31
CA THR A 314 -6.54 9.93 -8.49
C THR A 314 -7.11 11.10 -9.28
N ASP A 315 -8.37 11.46 -9.00
CA ASP A 315 -9.04 12.64 -9.58
C ASP A 315 -8.61 13.88 -8.81
N ILE A 316 -8.08 14.86 -9.50
CA ILE A 316 -7.53 16.06 -8.88
C ILE A 316 -8.15 17.30 -9.50
N ARG A 317 -8.59 18.23 -8.65
CA ARG A 317 -8.95 19.58 -9.04
C ARG A 317 -7.86 20.54 -8.65
N CYS A 318 -7.28 21.21 -9.64
CA CYS A 318 -6.23 22.20 -9.48
C CYS A 318 -6.71 23.60 -9.83
N LYS A 319 -5.93 24.60 -9.40
CA LYS A 319 -5.95 25.96 -9.92
C LYS A 319 -4.60 26.25 -10.58
N ASP A 320 -4.63 26.80 -11.79
CA ASP A 320 -3.44 27.25 -12.51
C ASP A 320 -3.76 28.50 -13.31
N LYS A 321 -2.97 29.57 -13.12
CA LYS A 321 -3.14 30.90 -13.79
C LYS A 321 -4.58 31.39 -13.66
N GLY A 322 -5.18 31.24 -12.48
CA GLY A 322 -6.54 31.67 -12.18
C GLY A 322 -7.65 30.75 -12.71
N LYS A 323 -7.34 29.73 -13.52
CA LYS A 323 -8.32 28.79 -14.09
C LYS A 323 -8.38 27.50 -13.24
N LYS A 324 -9.56 26.89 -13.18
CA LYS A 324 -9.73 25.54 -12.63
C LYS A 324 -9.37 24.52 -13.71
N ILE A 325 -8.66 23.47 -13.31
CA ILE A 325 -8.28 22.34 -14.15
C ILE A 325 -8.66 21.07 -13.41
N ASP A 326 -9.46 20.23 -14.02
CA ASP A 326 -9.75 18.89 -13.55
C ASP A 326 -8.88 17.88 -14.32
N LEU A 327 -8.19 17.01 -13.61
CA LEU A 327 -7.36 15.96 -14.19
C LEU A 327 -7.51 14.66 -13.42
N SER A 328 -7.24 13.57 -14.10
CA SER A 328 -7.21 12.22 -13.49
C SER A 328 -5.88 11.57 -13.80
N TYR A 329 -5.24 11.00 -12.78
CA TYR A 329 -4.15 10.05 -12.96
C TYR A 329 -4.72 8.64 -12.81
N VAL A 330 -4.43 7.78 -13.79
CA VAL A 330 -5.00 6.44 -13.86
C VAL A 330 -3.89 5.43 -14.07
N SER A 331 -3.87 4.39 -13.24
CA SER A 331 -3.07 3.20 -13.48
C SER A 331 -3.96 1.97 -13.41
N ILE A 332 -3.79 1.06 -14.37
CA ILE A 332 -4.53 -0.19 -14.44
C ILE A 332 -3.57 -1.35 -14.77
N MET A 333 -3.77 -2.47 -14.11
CA MET A 333 -3.01 -3.69 -14.31
C MET A 333 -3.97 -4.87 -14.46
N THR A 334 -3.63 -5.77 -15.39
CA THR A 334 -4.37 -7.03 -15.56
C THR A 334 -3.51 -8.22 -15.13
N LEU A 335 -4.16 -9.32 -14.75
CA LEU A 335 -3.49 -10.60 -14.45
C LEU A 335 -2.50 -11.01 -15.54
N LYS A 336 -2.91 -10.85 -16.82
CA LYS A 336 -2.11 -11.19 -17.99
C LYS A 336 -0.85 -10.35 -18.09
N GLU A 337 -0.94 -9.04 -17.92
CA GLU A 337 0.20 -8.12 -17.99
C GLU A 337 1.16 -8.33 -16.83
N ALA A 338 0.64 -8.47 -15.60
CA ALA A 338 1.42 -8.78 -14.42
C ALA A 338 2.22 -10.09 -14.60
N ASN A 339 1.56 -11.16 -15.01
CA ASN A 339 2.19 -12.47 -15.19
C ASN A 339 3.13 -12.57 -16.41
N LYS A 340 3.02 -11.68 -17.39
CA LYS A 340 3.98 -11.58 -18.49
C LYS A 340 5.36 -11.13 -17.98
N ARG A 341 5.41 -10.33 -16.92
CA ARG A 341 6.65 -9.80 -16.33
C ARG A 341 7.09 -10.59 -15.11
N ILE A 342 6.19 -10.82 -14.16
CA ILE A 342 6.45 -11.56 -12.93
C ILE A 342 5.42 -12.69 -12.81
N PRO A 343 5.74 -13.89 -13.29
CA PRO A 343 4.81 -15.01 -13.21
C PRO A 343 4.47 -15.38 -11.78
N GLY A 344 3.18 -15.55 -11.48
CA GLY A 344 2.67 -15.90 -10.17
C GLY A 344 2.30 -14.68 -9.31
N THR A 345 1.95 -13.57 -9.94
CA THR A 345 1.41 -12.37 -9.27
C THR A 345 -0.07 -12.18 -9.59
N THR A 346 -0.81 -11.58 -8.67
CA THR A 346 -2.10 -10.94 -8.95
C THR A 346 -1.86 -9.52 -9.45
N ALA A 347 -2.87 -8.86 -10.02
CA ALA A 347 -2.75 -7.46 -10.45
C ALA A 347 -2.40 -6.55 -9.27
N THR A 348 -3.12 -6.69 -8.15
CA THR A 348 -2.88 -5.94 -6.91
C THR A 348 -1.48 -6.20 -6.34
N SER A 349 -1.05 -7.49 -6.20
CA SER A 349 0.27 -7.77 -5.66
C SER A 349 1.40 -7.23 -6.54
N TYR A 350 1.17 -7.16 -7.85
CA TYR A 350 2.09 -6.55 -8.80
C TYR A 350 2.19 -5.03 -8.59
N LEU A 351 1.05 -4.32 -8.56
CA LEU A 351 1.02 -2.87 -8.42
C LEU A 351 1.58 -2.41 -7.07
N VAL A 352 1.13 -3.00 -5.96
CA VAL A 352 1.63 -2.65 -4.62
C VAL A 352 3.11 -3.00 -4.47
N GLY A 353 3.50 -4.21 -4.89
CA GLY A 353 4.89 -4.67 -4.74
C GLY A 353 5.88 -3.86 -5.58
N LEU A 354 5.56 -3.59 -6.85
CA LEU A 354 6.42 -2.76 -7.71
C LEU A 354 6.25 -1.25 -7.44
N GLY A 355 5.08 -0.82 -6.91
CA GLY A 355 4.92 0.51 -6.35
C GLY A 355 5.99 0.76 -5.30
N GLY A 356 6.01 -0.06 -4.26
CA GLY A 356 7.00 0.05 -3.19
C GLY A 356 8.44 -0.14 -3.67
N GLU A 357 8.68 -1.10 -4.57
CA GLU A 357 10.02 -1.36 -5.08
C GLU A 357 10.57 -0.19 -5.92
N ALA A 358 9.73 0.57 -6.64
CA ALA A 358 10.17 1.73 -7.39
C ALA A 358 10.77 2.83 -6.48
N PHE A 359 10.18 3.07 -5.31
CA PHE A 359 10.78 3.97 -4.29
C PHE A 359 12.09 3.40 -3.75
N THR A 360 12.12 2.09 -3.47
CA THR A 360 13.35 1.41 -3.05
C THR A 360 14.46 1.57 -4.08
N GLU A 361 14.16 1.41 -5.37
CA GLU A 361 15.16 1.49 -6.44
C GLU A 361 15.77 2.89 -6.54
N VAL A 362 14.97 3.96 -6.44
CA VAL A 362 15.45 5.35 -6.41
C VAL A 362 16.38 5.59 -5.22
N LEU A 363 16.08 5.00 -4.04
CA LEU A 363 16.94 5.04 -2.87
C LEU A 363 18.24 4.27 -3.11
N VAL A 364 18.16 3.04 -3.60
CA VAL A 364 19.32 2.16 -3.86
C VAL A 364 20.25 2.75 -4.92
N GLU A 365 19.71 3.45 -5.91
CA GLU A 365 20.49 4.16 -6.92
C GLU A 365 21.18 5.43 -6.39
N GLY A 366 20.84 5.87 -5.17
CA GLY A 366 21.36 7.10 -4.56
C GLY A 366 20.79 8.36 -5.20
N SER A 367 19.64 8.25 -5.85
CA SER A 367 18.94 9.37 -6.47
C SER A 367 17.97 10.07 -5.51
N LEU A 368 17.71 9.48 -4.35
CA LEU A 368 16.90 10.06 -3.28
C LEU A 368 17.79 10.97 -2.43
N LYS A 369 17.46 12.26 -2.39
CA LYS A 369 18.13 13.30 -1.58
C LYS A 369 17.37 13.65 -0.31
N SER A 370 16.06 13.36 -0.31
CA SER A 370 15.19 13.56 0.84
C SER A 370 15.68 12.74 2.03
N MET A 371 15.64 13.35 3.22
CA MET A 371 16.06 12.75 4.49
C MET A 371 14.98 12.96 5.54
N GLY A 372 14.98 12.15 6.61
CA GLY A 372 13.95 12.19 7.63
C GLY A 372 12.77 11.30 7.29
N VAL A 373 11.59 11.63 7.76
CA VAL A 373 10.34 10.90 7.50
C VAL A 373 9.62 11.51 6.31
N VAL A 374 9.47 10.77 5.22
CA VAL A 374 9.03 11.31 3.93
C VAL A 374 7.97 10.40 3.31
N PRO A 375 6.71 10.88 3.20
CA PRO A 375 5.71 10.23 2.36
C PRO A 375 5.90 10.63 0.87
N PRO A 376 5.28 9.92 -0.09
CA PRO A 376 5.48 10.13 -1.52
C PRO A 376 5.21 11.56 -2.01
N GLU A 377 4.16 12.20 -1.50
CA GLU A 377 3.81 13.58 -1.88
C GLU A 377 4.81 14.63 -1.39
N ALA A 378 5.58 14.32 -0.34
CA ALA A 378 6.60 15.21 0.21
C ALA A 378 7.99 15.06 -0.42
N LEU A 379 8.20 14.08 -1.29
CA LEU A 379 9.43 13.93 -2.06
C LEU A 379 9.73 15.18 -2.91
N LEU A 380 10.99 15.42 -3.23
CA LEU A 380 11.34 16.45 -4.20
C LEU A 380 10.77 16.12 -5.58
N ARG A 381 10.50 17.13 -6.39
CA ARG A 381 9.92 16.95 -7.73
C ARG A 381 10.72 15.95 -8.59
N GLU A 382 12.04 16.13 -8.64
CA GLU A 382 12.94 15.23 -9.39
C GLU A 382 12.91 13.78 -8.88
N GLU A 383 12.65 13.57 -7.59
CA GLU A 383 12.53 12.24 -6.98
C GLU A 383 11.19 11.60 -7.36
N LYS A 384 10.09 12.36 -7.32
CA LYS A 384 8.77 11.92 -7.82
C LYS A 384 8.85 11.49 -9.28
N GLU A 385 9.49 12.32 -10.12
CA GLU A 385 9.71 12.01 -11.54
C GLU A 385 10.59 10.77 -11.73
N ALA A 386 11.58 10.54 -10.85
CA ALA A 386 12.41 9.34 -10.88
C ALA A 386 11.57 8.10 -10.55
N VAL A 387 10.74 8.13 -9.51
CA VAL A 387 9.84 7.02 -9.16
C VAL A 387 8.85 6.75 -10.30
N ILE A 388 8.24 7.76 -10.89
CA ILE A 388 7.33 7.62 -12.05
C ILE A 388 8.03 6.93 -13.23
N ARG A 389 9.29 7.29 -13.52
CA ARG A 389 10.08 6.61 -14.57
C ARG A 389 10.33 5.13 -14.22
N LYS A 390 10.67 4.82 -12.94
CA LYS A 390 10.86 3.43 -12.50
C LYS A 390 9.58 2.61 -12.62
N LEU A 391 8.44 3.17 -12.26
CA LEU A 391 7.13 2.54 -12.47
C LEU A 391 6.88 2.23 -13.96
N ALA A 392 7.16 3.19 -14.84
CA ALA A 392 7.00 3.01 -16.29
C ALA A 392 7.94 1.91 -16.85
N GLU A 393 9.19 1.84 -16.40
CA GLU A 393 10.17 0.77 -16.76
C GLU A 393 9.62 -0.61 -16.36
N LYS A 394 8.88 -0.68 -15.24
CA LYS A 394 8.21 -1.90 -14.75
C LYS A 394 6.86 -2.16 -15.43
N GLY A 395 6.43 -1.29 -16.36
CA GLY A 395 5.17 -1.40 -17.12
C GLY A 395 3.94 -0.93 -16.34
N ILE A 396 4.13 -0.28 -15.21
CA ILE A 396 3.07 0.44 -14.51
C ILE A 396 2.95 1.80 -15.20
N LYS A 397 1.95 1.94 -16.06
CA LYS A 397 1.67 3.17 -16.80
C LYS A 397 0.75 4.04 -15.98
N ILE A 398 1.14 5.28 -15.79
CA ILE A 398 0.30 6.32 -15.19
C ILE A 398 -0.17 7.22 -16.32
N LEU A 399 -1.46 7.19 -16.62
CA LEU A 399 -2.09 8.03 -17.64
C LEU A 399 -2.56 9.34 -17.01
N GLU A 400 -2.14 10.48 -17.55
CA GLU A 400 -2.68 11.79 -17.18
C GLU A 400 -3.79 12.16 -18.16
N ILE A 401 -5.01 12.35 -17.66
CA ILE A 401 -6.19 12.73 -18.44
C ILE A 401 -6.61 14.11 -17.97
N VAL A 402 -6.49 15.13 -18.82
CA VAL A 402 -6.83 16.52 -18.49
C VAL A 402 -8.15 16.90 -19.12
N LYS A 403 -9.11 17.37 -18.31
CA LYS A 403 -10.40 17.89 -18.75
C LYS A 403 -10.31 19.42 -18.76
N ARG A 404 -10.58 20.03 -19.90
CA ARG A 404 -10.57 21.50 -20.06
C ARG A 404 -11.86 21.95 -20.75
N GLU A 405 -12.40 23.06 -20.29
CA GLU A 405 -13.40 23.77 -21.07
C GLU A 405 -12.75 24.38 -22.32
N LEU A 406 -13.43 24.25 -23.47
CA LEU A 406 -12.92 24.73 -24.76
C LEU A 406 -13.26 26.19 -25.04
N ALA A 407 -14.00 26.88 -24.18
CA ALA A 407 -14.40 28.28 -24.38
C ALA A 407 -13.98 29.15 -23.21
#